data_6bfd56d3c3197e2352062019999a52d4
#
_entry.id   6bfd56d3c3197e2352062019999a52d4
#
_cell.length_a   1.000
_cell.length_b   1.000
_cell.length_c   1.000
_cell.angle_alpha   90.00
_cell.angle_beta   90.00
_cell.angle_gamma   90.00
#
_symmetry.space_group_name_H-M   'P 1'
#
loop_
_entity.id
_entity.type
_entity.pdbx_description
1 polymer ?
#
loop_
_entity_poly.entity_id
_entity_poly.type
_entity_poly.pdbx_seq_one_letter_code
_entity_poly.pdbx_strand_id
1 'polypeptide(L)'
;MKIAISGQDWSEGSLGYKIKGILDDLGVESKILKDGDSPSAHNADIVLVAGGDRVILDHSHKVRDFSVPVLGIYESDSTGFLGQVDVSELESAVMRLKKGDYEVDEVFRLSVKVDGREVEPVLNDVALFPRKSATLLEYVLKVNHSDLWHDNSDGVIISTPIGSTAYSMSAGGPMVLQKSQVFIVVSVNSLDNTRRPLIVPNDSNLEITDILCRYLCDVVLDGGKRVTVRKKLECSKHDYPTRFVRVIKDSSAKIIEKKVKLAEELLNM
;
A
#
# COMPACT_ATOMS: atom_id res chain seq x y z
N MET A 1 20.25 -19.47 1.40
CA MET A 1 19.19 -18.49 1.18
C MET A 1 18.10 -19.14 0.35
N LYS A 2 16.89 -19.15 0.87
CA LYS A 2 15.71 -19.68 0.19
C LYS A 2 14.79 -18.51 -0.18
N ILE A 3 14.33 -18.50 -1.41
CA ILE A 3 13.49 -17.42 -1.94
C ILE A 3 12.10 -17.97 -2.25
N ALA A 4 11.06 -17.29 -1.76
CA ALA A 4 9.70 -17.47 -2.23
C ALA A 4 9.42 -16.47 -3.35
N ILE A 5 8.63 -16.85 -4.35
CA ILE A 5 8.24 -15.98 -5.45
C ILE A 5 6.72 -15.87 -5.46
N SER A 6 6.21 -14.64 -5.38
CA SER A 6 4.78 -14.31 -5.48
C SER A 6 4.53 -13.52 -6.77
N GLY A 7 3.45 -13.81 -7.47
CA GLY A 7 3.09 -13.12 -8.71
C GLY A 7 1.72 -13.57 -9.21
N GLN A 8 1.26 -12.95 -10.28
CA GLN A 8 -0.06 -13.23 -10.87
C GLN A 8 0.03 -14.10 -12.11
N ASP A 9 1.12 -14.04 -12.86
CA ASP A 9 1.31 -14.74 -14.12
C ASP A 9 2.61 -15.56 -14.12
N TRP A 10 2.50 -16.84 -14.51
CA TRP A 10 3.58 -17.82 -14.58
C TRP A 10 3.74 -18.43 -15.98
N SER A 11 3.08 -17.86 -16.98
CA SER A 11 3.22 -18.28 -18.37
C SER A 11 4.63 -18.02 -18.88
N GLU A 12 5.03 -18.76 -19.90
CA GLU A 12 6.31 -18.57 -20.57
C GLU A 12 6.47 -17.12 -21.05
N GLY A 13 7.59 -16.49 -20.71
CA GLY A 13 7.85 -15.07 -21.02
C GLY A 13 7.32 -14.07 -20.00
N SER A 14 6.48 -14.47 -19.04
CA SER A 14 6.02 -13.58 -17.97
C SER A 14 7.16 -13.20 -17.02
N LEU A 15 6.97 -12.11 -16.25
CA LEU A 15 7.95 -11.65 -15.27
C LEU A 15 8.24 -12.73 -14.22
N GLY A 16 7.21 -13.42 -13.72
CA GLY A 16 7.39 -14.52 -12.76
C GLY A 16 8.26 -15.66 -13.33
N TYR A 17 8.04 -16.03 -14.59
CA TYR A 17 8.84 -17.03 -15.29
C TYR A 17 10.29 -16.59 -15.46
N LYS A 18 10.54 -15.34 -15.86
CA LYS A 18 11.90 -14.77 -15.98
C LYS A 18 12.65 -14.79 -14.65
N ILE A 19 11.99 -14.33 -13.56
CA ILE A 19 12.59 -14.35 -12.21
C ILE A 19 12.97 -15.77 -11.82
N LYS A 20 12.09 -16.74 -12.04
CA LYS A 20 12.36 -18.15 -11.71
C LYS A 20 13.56 -18.69 -12.47
N GLY A 21 13.65 -18.42 -13.78
CA GLY A 21 14.80 -18.81 -14.61
C GLY A 21 16.12 -18.22 -14.09
N ILE A 22 16.17 -16.92 -13.81
CA ILE A 22 17.37 -16.26 -13.28
C ILE A 22 17.80 -16.87 -11.93
N LEU A 23 16.86 -17.18 -11.04
CA LEU A 23 17.19 -17.82 -9.76
C LEU A 23 17.73 -19.24 -9.93
N ASP A 24 17.20 -20.00 -10.87
CA ASP A 24 17.67 -21.35 -11.19
C ASP A 24 19.09 -21.33 -11.76
N ASP A 25 19.39 -20.40 -12.68
CA ASP A 25 20.72 -20.19 -13.25
C ASP A 25 21.76 -19.79 -12.18
N LEU A 26 21.33 -19.03 -11.18
CA LEU A 26 22.17 -18.64 -10.03
C LEU A 26 22.27 -19.71 -8.93
N GLY A 27 21.64 -20.88 -9.12
CA GLY A 27 21.61 -21.97 -8.13
C GLY A 27 20.95 -21.57 -6.82
N VAL A 28 19.91 -20.73 -6.86
CA VAL A 28 19.16 -20.29 -5.68
C VAL A 28 17.94 -21.17 -5.49
N GLU A 29 17.82 -21.78 -4.31
CA GLU A 29 16.60 -22.53 -3.95
C GLU A 29 15.41 -21.58 -3.95
N SER A 30 14.46 -21.79 -4.86
CA SER A 30 13.29 -20.93 -4.97
C SER A 30 11.98 -21.72 -5.08
N LYS A 31 10.90 -21.16 -4.54
CA LYS A 31 9.55 -21.74 -4.56
C LYS A 31 8.50 -20.72 -4.95
N ILE A 32 7.66 -21.06 -5.91
CA ILE A 32 6.50 -20.28 -6.29
C ILE A 32 5.41 -20.46 -5.22
N LEU A 33 4.90 -19.34 -4.69
CA LEU A 33 3.78 -19.33 -3.75
C LEU A 33 2.46 -19.45 -4.52
N LYS A 34 1.60 -20.34 -4.07
CA LYS A 34 0.20 -20.43 -4.50
C LYS A 34 -0.68 -19.55 -3.62
N ASP A 35 -1.90 -19.28 -4.09
CA ASP A 35 -2.87 -18.54 -3.26
C ASP A 35 -3.13 -19.28 -1.94
N GLY A 36 -2.95 -18.57 -0.83
CA GLY A 36 -3.08 -19.10 0.52
C GLY A 36 -1.78 -19.67 1.14
N ASP A 37 -0.70 -19.78 0.38
CA ASP A 37 0.59 -20.19 0.93
C ASP A 37 1.17 -19.10 1.85
N SER A 38 1.70 -19.53 3.01
CA SER A 38 2.50 -18.66 3.86
C SER A 38 3.98 -18.74 3.51
N PRO A 39 4.67 -17.61 3.24
CA PRO A 39 6.11 -17.62 2.99
C PRO A 39 6.93 -18.26 4.13
N SER A 40 6.54 -18.03 5.38
CA SER A 40 7.19 -18.61 6.57
C SER A 40 7.03 -20.12 6.65
N ALA A 41 5.89 -20.68 6.20
CA ALA A 41 5.68 -22.13 6.17
C ALA A 41 6.65 -22.85 5.21
N HIS A 42 7.28 -22.14 4.29
CA HIS A 42 8.27 -22.65 3.35
C HIS A 42 9.72 -22.35 3.78
N ASN A 43 9.94 -21.80 4.98
CA ASN A 43 11.25 -21.34 5.45
C ASN A 43 11.96 -20.41 4.46
N ALA A 44 11.19 -19.54 3.81
CA ALA A 44 11.77 -18.55 2.91
C ALA A 44 12.45 -17.43 3.72
N ASP A 45 13.62 -17.02 3.26
CA ASP A 45 14.35 -15.89 3.84
C ASP A 45 13.80 -14.55 3.30
N ILE A 46 13.36 -14.53 2.03
CA ILE A 46 12.86 -13.35 1.31
C ILE A 46 11.74 -13.77 0.35
N VAL A 47 10.76 -12.88 0.15
CA VAL A 47 9.76 -13.02 -0.90
C VAL A 47 10.08 -12.04 -2.03
N LEU A 48 10.29 -12.54 -3.26
CA LEU A 48 10.27 -11.71 -4.46
C LEU A 48 8.85 -11.60 -4.97
N VAL A 49 8.35 -10.38 -5.12
CA VAL A 49 7.03 -10.11 -5.71
C VAL A 49 7.22 -9.69 -7.16
N ALA A 50 6.77 -10.54 -8.08
CA ALA A 50 6.87 -10.35 -9.53
C ALA A 50 5.75 -9.42 -10.02
N GLY A 51 6.02 -8.12 -10.14
CA GLY A 51 5.07 -7.14 -10.65
C GLY A 51 5.23 -5.76 -10.03
N GLY A 52 4.53 -4.77 -10.60
CA GLY A 52 4.50 -3.41 -10.11
C GLY A 52 3.71 -3.26 -8.79
N ASP A 53 3.50 -2.01 -8.39
CA ASP A 53 2.87 -1.65 -7.10
C ASP A 53 1.56 -2.39 -6.83
N ARG A 54 0.71 -2.58 -7.85
CA ARG A 54 -0.55 -3.30 -7.71
C ARG A 54 -0.38 -4.73 -7.21
N VAL A 55 0.60 -5.46 -7.75
CA VAL A 55 0.87 -6.85 -7.35
C VAL A 55 1.42 -6.91 -5.93
N ILE A 56 2.23 -5.92 -5.54
CA ILE A 56 2.77 -5.80 -4.17
C ILE A 56 1.63 -5.53 -3.17
N LEU A 57 0.69 -4.63 -3.51
CA LEU A 57 -0.50 -4.37 -2.70
C LEU A 57 -1.39 -5.60 -2.57
N ASP A 58 -1.67 -6.30 -3.67
CA ASP A 58 -2.45 -7.55 -3.66
C ASP A 58 -1.77 -8.64 -2.82
N HIS A 59 -0.43 -8.75 -2.88
CA HIS A 59 0.33 -9.63 -2.00
C HIS A 59 0.17 -9.22 -0.54
N SER A 60 0.25 -7.91 -0.24
CA SER A 60 0.13 -7.40 1.13
C SER A 60 -1.23 -7.66 1.76
N HIS A 61 -2.31 -7.71 0.97
CA HIS A 61 -3.64 -8.07 1.44
C HIS A 61 -3.79 -9.56 1.81
N LYS A 62 -3.08 -10.43 1.10
CA LYS A 62 -3.13 -11.89 1.29
C LYS A 62 -2.31 -12.34 2.51
N VAL A 63 -1.25 -11.63 2.82
CA VAL A 63 -0.31 -11.97 3.90
C VAL A 63 -0.61 -11.16 5.15
N ARG A 64 -1.00 -11.81 6.24
CA ARG A 64 -1.24 -11.15 7.53
C ARG A 64 0.05 -10.87 8.30
N ASP A 65 0.96 -11.84 8.32
CA ASP A 65 2.25 -11.76 9.01
C ASP A 65 3.39 -11.62 8.00
N PHE A 66 4.08 -10.48 8.03
CA PHE A 66 5.27 -10.19 7.22
C PHE A 66 6.55 -10.52 8.00
N SER A 67 6.63 -11.69 8.64
CA SER A 67 7.87 -12.20 9.23
C SER A 67 8.96 -12.34 8.15
N VAL A 68 8.57 -12.71 6.92
CA VAL A 68 9.47 -12.79 5.76
C VAL A 68 9.42 -11.47 4.98
N PRO A 69 10.56 -10.76 4.82
CA PRO A 69 10.59 -9.49 4.11
C PRO A 69 10.39 -9.65 2.60
N VAL A 70 9.86 -8.60 1.97
CA VAL A 70 9.43 -8.56 0.57
C VAL A 70 10.36 -7.68 -0.26
N LEU A 71 10.73 -8.14 -1.46
CA LEU A 71 11.41 -7.34 -2.49
C LEU A 71 10.55 -7.32 -3.76
N GLY A 72 10.09 -6.14 -4.17
CA GLY A 72 9.35 -5.96 -5.42
C GLY A 72 10.27 -5.94 -6.63
N ILE A 73 9.97 -6.76 -7.63
CA ILE A 73 10.68 -6.84 -8.91
C ILE A 73 9.73 -6.39 -10.00
N TYR A 74 10.15 -5.43 -10.83
CA TYR A 74 9.33 -4.87 -11.91
C TYR A 74 10.04 -4.93 -13.27
N GLU A 75 9.34 -4.67 -14.35
CA GLU A 75 9.88 -4.43 -15.69
C GLU A 75 9.92 -2.93 -15.98
N SER A 76 10.88 -2.49 -16.80
CA SER A 76 11.21 -1.05 -17.02
C SER A 76 10.05 -0.17 -17.53
N ASP A 77 9.01 -0.75 -18.09
CA ASP A 77 7.78 -0.07 -18.52
C ASP A 77 6.76 0.14 -17.38
N SER A 78 7.04 -0.40 -16.20
CA SER A 78 6.21 -0.30 -15.00
C SER A 78 6.74 0.80 -14.07
N THR A 79 5.96 1.84 -13.85
CA THR A 79 6.29 2.95 -12.95
C THR A 79 5.99 2.62 -11.48
N GLY A 80 6.62 1.58 -10.93
CA GLY A 80 6.43 1.19 -9.54
C GLY A 80 7.18 2.08 -8.55
N PHE A 81 6.55 2.38 -7.41
CA PHE A 81 7.17 3.08 -6.26
C PHE A 81 7.47 2.13 -5.10
N LEU A 82 6.77 1.01 -5.01
CA LEU A 82 6.99 -0.05 -4.03
C LEU A 82 8.02 -1.07 -4.55
N GLY A 83 8.03 -1.33 -5.86
CA GLY A 83 9.03 -2.13 -6.53
C GLY A 83 10.38 -1.42 -6.53
N GLN A 84 11.48 -2.17 -6.27
CA GLN A 84 12.80 -1.58 -6.14
C GLN A 84 13.79 -1.99 -7.22
N VAL A 85 13.62 -3.18 -7.75
CA VAL A 85 14.60 -3.80 -8.65
C VAL A 85 13.95 -4.06 -9.99
N ASP A 86 14.56 -3.50 -11.04
CA ASP A 86 14.23 -3.88 -12.41
C ASP A 86 14.71 -5.33 -12.64
N VAL A 87 13.94 -6.11 -13.40
CA VAL A 87 14.29 -7.52 -13.67
C VAL A 87 15.66 -7.67 -14.32
N SER A 88 16.11 -6.68 -15.09
CA SER A 88 17.45 -6.68 -15.70
C SER A 88 18.58 -6.55 -14.67
N GLU A 89 18.29 -6.04 -13.48
CA GLU A 89 19.25 -5.89 -12.38
C GLU A 89 19.11 -7.01 -11.32
N LEU A 90 18.21 -7.98 -11.55
CA LEU A 90 17.88 -9.01 -10.55
C LEU A 90 19.10 -9.85 -10.16
N GLU A 91 19.96 -10.23 -11.11
CA GLU A 91 21.18 -11.01 -10.80
C GLU A 91 22.08 -10.27 -9.79
N SER A 92 22.33 -8.98 -10.05
CA SER A 92 23.11 -8.12 -9.15
C SER A 92 22.45 -8.01 -7.77
N ALA A 93 21.14 -7.84 -7.74
CA ALA A 93 20.38 -7.78 -6.50
C ALA A 93 20.49 -9.09 -5.70
N VAL A 94 20.34 -10.25 -6.34
CA VAL A 94 20.47 -11.56 -5.71
C VAL A 94 21.89 -11.78 -5.15
N MET A 95 22.91 -11.33 -5.86
CA MET A 95 24.30 -11.41 -5.37
C MET A 95 24.50 -10.55 -4.10
N ARG A 96 23.88 -9.38 -4.01
CA ARG A 96 23.87 -8.54 -2.81
C ARG A 96 23.12 -9.21 -1.67
N LEU A 97 21.94 -9.78 -1.95
CA LEU A 97 21.17 -10.54 -0.96
C LEU A 97 21.98 -11.69 -0.35
N LYS A 98 22.70 -12.46 -1.20
CA LYS A 98 23.58 -13.55 -0.72
C LYS A 98 24.72 -13.07 0.19
N LYS A 99 25.20 -11.83 -0.01
CA LYS A 99 26.24 -11.21 0.81
C LYS A 99 25.69 -10.54 2.07
N GLY A 100 24.38 -10.46 2.26
CA GLY A 100 23.76 -9.70 3.34
C GLY A 100 23.85 -8.16 3.16
N ASP A 101 24.18 -7.68 1.93
CA ASP A 101 24.29 -6.26 1.61
C ASP A 101 22.91 -5.69 1.24
N TYR A 102 22.03 -5.61 2.22
CA TYR A 102 20.69 -5.03 2.10
C TYR A 102 20.22 -4.53 3.48
N GLU A 103 19.21 -3.69 3.47
CA GLU A 103 18.50 -3.23 4.66
C GLU A 103 17.05 -3.73 4.62
N VAL A 104 16.39 -3.77 5.78
CA VAL A 104 14.97 -4.07 5.88
C VAL A 104 14.25 -2.88 6.50
N ASP A 105 13.38 -2.26 5.72
CA ASP A 105 12.51 -1.18 6.18
C ASP A 105 11.19 -1.77 6.71
N GLU A 106 10.82 -1.41 7.92
CA GLU A 106 9.50 -1.71 8.47
C GLU A 106 8.55 -0.55 8.23
N VAL A 107 7.44 -0.84 7.58
CA VAL A 107 6.42 0.12 7.22
C VAL A 107 5.10 -0.32 7.83
N PHE A 108 4.49 0.53 8.65
CA PHE A 108 3.21 0.17 9.25
C PHE A 108 2.07 0.17 8.22
N ARG A 109 1.04 -0.60 8.53
CA ARG A 109 -0.20 -0.70 7.76
C ARG A 109 -1.37 -0.13 8.57
N LEU A 110 -2.47 0.14 7.90
CA LEU A 110 -3.76 0.41 8.53
C LEU A 110 -4.48 -0.91 8.84
N SER A 111 -4.91 -1.08 10.08
CA SER A 111 -5.97 -1.99 10.46
C SER A 111 -7.30 -1.33 10.16
N VAL A 112 -8.20 -2.04 9.50
CA VAL A 112 -9.48 -1.49 9.05
C VAL A 112 -10.63 -2.38 9.54
N LYS A 113 -11.65 -1.76 10.13
CA LYS A 113 -12.91 -2.42 10.47
C LYS A 113 -14.06 -1.70 9.79
N VAL A 114 -14.92 -2.47 9.14
CA VAL A 114 -16.14 -1.97 8.48
C VAL A 114 -17.35 -2.57 9.19
N ASP A 115 -18.19 -1.71 9.76
CA ASP A 115 -19.37 -2.11 10.57
C ASP A 115 -19.00 -3.10 11.69
N GLY A 116 -17.81 -2.90 12.32
CA GLY A 116 -17.30 -3.73 13.41
C GLY A 116 -16.63 -5.04 12.96
N ARG A 117 -16.54 -5.32 11.65
CA ARG A 117 -15.85 -6.51 11.11
C ARG A 117 -14.48 -6.12 10.57
N GLU A 118 -13.48 -6.83 11.01
CA GLU A 118 -12.12 -6.68 10.47
C GLU A 118 -12.06 -7.11 9.02
N VAL A 119 -11.40 -6.28 8.20
CA VAL A 119 -11.11 -6.56 6.80
C VAL A 119 -9.60 -6.62 6.58
N GLU A 120 -9.15 -6.81 5.34
CA GLU A 120 -7.71 -6.89 5.07
C GLU A 120 -7.01 -5.58 5.45
N PRO A 121 -5.79 -5.68 6.04
CA PRO A 121 -4.99 -4.50 6.34
C PRO A 121 -4.52 -3.81 5.07
N VAL A 122 -4.37 -2.50 5.15
CA VAL A 122 -4.10 -1.61 4.02
C VAL A 122 -2.69 -1.04 4.13
N LEU A 123 -1.97 -0.99 3.02
CA LEU A 123 -0.61 -0.45 2.97
C LEU A 123 -0.61 1.04 2.60
N ASN A 124 -1.38 1.45 1.58
CA ASN A 124 -1.45 2.83 1.11
C ASN A 124 -2.56 3.62 1.81
N ASP A 125 -3.80 3.33 1.44
CA ASP A 125 -4.94 4.13 1.87
C ASP A 125 -6.25 3.33 1.90
N VAL A 126 -7.17 3.81 2.73
CA VAL A 126 -8.56 3.41 2.75
C VAL A 126 -9.41 4.63 2.37
N ALA A 127 -10.31 4.46 1.43
CA ALA A 127 -11.14 5.52 0.94
C ALA A 127 -12.62 5.16 1.07
N LEU A 128 -13.44 6.08 1.60
CA LEU A 128 -14.88 5.93 1.72
C LEU A 128 -15.57 6.83 0.72
N PHE A 129 -16.37 6.24 -0.18
CA PHE A 129 -17.10 6.95 -1.22
C PHE A 129 -18.50 6.40 -1.43
N PRO A 130 -19.45 7.24 -1.87
CA PRO A 130 -20.70 6.76 -2.46
C PRO A 130 -20.43 5.89 -3.68
N ARG A 131 -21.24 4.85 -3.89
CA ARG A 131 -21.18 4.02 -5.11
C ARG A 131 -21.53 4.79 -6.37
N LYS A 132 -22.34 5.84 -6.22
CA LYS A 132 -22.75 6.69 -7.32
C LYS A 132 -22.00 8.02 -7.24
N SER A 133 -21.31 8.38 -8.30
CA SER A 133 -20.65 9.68 -8.46
C SER A 133 -21.65 10.86 -8.36
N ALA A 134 -21.14 12.05 -8.11
CA ALA A 134 -21.92 13.28 -7.90
C ALA A 134 -22.98 13.13 -6.80
N THR A 135 -22.61 12.48 -5.71
CA THR A 135 -23.45 12.28 -4.53
C THR A 135 -22.65 12.65 -3.31
N LEU A 136 -23.21 13.51 -2.47
CA LEU A 136 -22.59 13.91 -1.22
C LEU A 136 -22.64 12.78 -0.20
N LEU A 137 -21.53 12.65 0.51
CA LEU A 137 -21.36 11.87 1.71
C LEU A 137 -21.30 12.80 2.91
N GLU A 138 -22.21 12.61 3.85
CA GLU A 138 -22.19 13.25 5.16
C GLU A 138 -21.63 12.27 6.18
N TYR A 139 -20.73 12.73 7.05
CA TYR A 139 -20.11 11.89 8.08
C TYR A 139 -19.53 12.71 9.24
N VAL A 140 -19.29 12.03 10.36
CA VAL A 140 -18.53 12.56 11.50
C VAL A 140 -17.18 11.85 11.56
N LEU A 141 -16.08 12.62 11.55
CA LEU A 141 -14.75 12.11 11.86
C LEU A 141 -14.50 12.22 13.36
N LYS A 142 -14.09 11.10 13.95
CA LYS A 142 -13.64 11.04 15.34
C LYS A 142 -12.16 10.67 15.40
N VAL A 143 -11.46 11.28 16.34
CA VAL A 143 -10.07 10.95 16.70
C VAL A 143 -10.05 10.57 18.17
N ASN A 144 -9.60 9.35 18.49
CA ASN A 144 -9.56 8.82 19.85
C ASN A 144 -10.93 8.97 20.57
N HIS A 145 -12.00 8.57 19.86
CA HIS A 145 -13.41 8.60 20.30
C HIS A 145 -14.01 10.02 20.50
N SER A 146 -13.26 11.08 20.21
CA SER A 146 -13.76 12.45 20.29
C SER A 146 -14.17 12.94 18.91
N ASP A 147 -15.35 13.54 18.78
CA ASP A 147 -15.80 14.16 17.55
C ASP A 147 -14.86 15.31 17.18
N LEU A 148 -14.27 15.24 16.00
CA LEU A 148 -13.36 16.27 15.51
C LEU A 148 -14.10 17.25 14.58
N TRP A 149 -14.82 16.70 13.59
CA TRP A 149 -15.65 17.49 12.70
C TRP A 149 -16.77 16.67 12.06
N HIS A 150 -17.80 17.38 11.66
CA HIS A 150 -18.84 16.92 10.76
C HIS A 150 -18.54 17.46 9.36
N ASP A 151 -18.68 16.66 8.33
CA ASP A 151 -18.34 17.04 6.96
C ASP A 151 -19.35 16.55 5.93
N ASN A 152 -19.46 17.32 4.84
CA ASN A 152 -20.21 16.98 3.63
C ASN A 152 -19.26 17.08 2.46
N SER A 153 -18.94 15.95 1.83
CA SER A 153 -17.93 15.86 0.79
C SER A 153 -18.25 14.79 -0.23
N ASP A 154 -17.44 14.65 -1.27
CA ASP A 154 -17.54 13.51 -2.19
C ASP A 154 -17.05 12.22 -1.55
N GLY A 155 -16.20 12.30 -0.52
CA GLY A 155 -15.65 11.17 0.19
C GLY A 155 -14.54 11.55 1.16
N VAL A 156 -13.98 10.55 1.82
CA VAL A 156 -12.84 10.73 2.73
C VAL A 156 -11.81 9.63 2.53
N ILE A 157 -10.53 10.01 2.59
CA ILE A 157 -9.38 9.12 2.45
C ILE A 157 -8.56 9.15 3.74
N ILE A 158 -8.23 7.98 4.28
CA ILE A 158 -7.28 7.81 5.38
C ILE A 158 -6.07 7.07 4.83
N SER A 159 -4.88 7.66 4.95
CA SER A 159 -3.68 7.18 4.30
C SER A 159 -2.51 7.01 5.26
N THR A 160 -1.63 6.07 4.95
CA THR A 160 -0.30 5.95 5.54
C THR A 160 0.69 6.90 4.86
N PRO A 161 1.90 7.11 5.38
CA PRO A 161 2.95 7.85 4.68
C PRO A 161 3.32 7.27 3.31
N ILE A 162 3.32 5.95 3.13
CA ILE A 162 3.52 5.31 1.82
C ILE A 162 2.38 5.72 0.86
N GLY A 163 1.15 5.64 1.31
CA GLY A 163 -0.03 6.02 0.53
C GLY A 163 -0.16 7.53 0.31
N SER A 164 0.61 8.36 1.02
CA SER A 164 0.57 9.82 0.84
C SER A 164 0.85 10.27 -0.59
N THR A 165 1.57 9.45 -1.34
CA THR A 165 1.89 9.68 -2.76
C THR A 165 0.97 8.92 -3.73
N ALA A 166 -0.08 8.24 -3.23
CA ALA A 166 -1.10 7.52 -3.99
C ALA A 166 -2.39 8.37 -4.15
N TYR A 167 -3.54 7.81 -3.83
CA TYR A 167 -4.83 8.48 -4.00
C TYR A 167 -4.97 9.73 -3.11
N SER A 168 -4.42 9.70 -1.89
CA SER A 168 -4.37 10.85 -0.99
C SER A 168 -3.78 12.11 -1.66
N MET A 169 -2.68 11.95 -2.42
CA MET A 169 -2.04 13.06 -3.15
C MET A 169 -2.98 13.64 -4.21
N SER A 170 -3.66 12.79 -4.98
CA SER A 170 -4.60 13.23 -6.01
C SER A 170 -5.80 13.99 -5.44
N ALA A 171 -6.12 13.73 -4.16
CA ALA A 171 -7.16 14.44 -3.41
C ALA A 171 -6.66 15.70 -2.66
N GLY A 172 -5.42 16.13 -2.93
CA GLY A 172 -4.83 17.33 -2.31
C GLY A 172 -4.18 17.07 -0.95
N GLY A 173 -3.95 15.82 -0.58
CA GLY A 173 -3.19 15.46 0.62
C GLY A 173 -1.70 15.79 0.51
N PRO A 174 -1.01 16.03 1.64
CA PRO A 174 0.42 16.31 1.64
C PRO A 174 1.24 15.05 1.34
N MET A 175 2.37 15.23 0.68
CA MET A 175 3.41 14.19 0.59
C MET A 175 4.11 14.06 1.93
N VAL A 176 4.22 12.84 2.43
CA VAL A 176 4.83 12.53 3.74
C VAL A 176 5.93 11.49 3.56
N LEU A 177 7.07 11.70 4.22
CA LEU A 177 8.20 10.77 4.18
C LEU A 177 7.80 9.42 4.81
N GLN A 178 8.18 8.31 4.19
CA GLN A 178 7.75 6.95 4.56
C GLN A 178 8.00 6.55 6.02
N LYS A 179 9.06 7.11 6.65
CA LYS A 179 9.40 6.81 8.05
C LYS A 179 8.62 7.62 9.08
N SER A 180 7.77 8.56 8.65
CA SER A 180 6.93 9.35 9.55
C SER A 180 5.88 8.48 10.23
N GLN A 181 5.66 8.74 11.52
CA GLN A 181 4.71 7.97 12.34
C GLN A 181 3.36 8.69 12.42
N VAL A 182 2.68 8.83 11.29
CA VAL A 182 1.43 9.58 11.17
C VAL A 182 0.40 8.89 10.27
N PHE A 183 -0.88 9.24 10.45
CA PHE A 183 -1.93 9.05 9.45
C PHE A 183 -2.29 10.39 8.81
N ILE A 184 -2.78 10.33 7.60
CA ILE A 184 -3.24 11.49 6.83
C ILE A 184 -4.72 11.28 6.54
N VAL A 185 -5.55 12.27 6.86
CA VAL A 185 -6.99 12.26 6.54
C VAL A 185 -7.29 13.39 5.56
N VAL A 186 -7.90 13.05 4.44
CA VAL A 186 -8.25 14.01 3.38
C VAL A 186 -9.73 13.89 3.07
N SER A 187 -10.50 14.96 3.33
CA SER A 187 -11.86 15.10 2.82
C SER A 187 -11.79 15.49 1.35
N VAL A 188 -12.49 14.76 0.49
CA VAL A 188 -12.45 14.97 -0.97
C VAL A 188 -13.57 15.91 -1.36
N ASN A 189 -13.23 17.08 -1.93
CA ASN A 189 -14.20 18.08 -2.37
C ASN A 189 -15.22 18.43 -1.27
N SER A 190 -14.74 18.71 -0.06
CA SER A 190 -15.60 19.15 1.06
C SER A 190 -16.35 20.44 0.71
N LEU A 191 -17.61 20.54 1.10
CA LEU A 191 -18.39 21.78 1.02
C LEU A 191 -17.90 22.84 2.00
N ASP A 192 -17.20 22.43 3.07
CA ASP A 192 -16.53 23.35 3.99
C ASP A 192 -15.19 23.78 3.39
N ASN A 193 -15.14 25.00 2.85
CA ASN A 193 -13.94 25.55 2.21
C ASN A 193 -12.77 25.82 3.18
N THR A 194 -12.99 25.69 4.48
CA THR A 194 -11.93 25.77 5.51
C THR A 194 -11.29 24.40 5.77
N ARG A 195 -11.89 23.31 5.29
CA ARG A 195 -11.40 21.96 5.48
C ARG A 195 -10.01 21.80 4.87
N ARG A 196 -9.08 21.30 5.67
CA ARG A 196 -7.70 21.02 5.24
C ARG A 196 -7.37 19.56 5.54
N PRO A 197 -6.45 18.95 4.78
CA PRO A 197 -5.90 17.67 5.17
C PRO A 197 -5.39 17.69 6.60
N LEU A 198 -5.71 16.62 7.35
CA LEU A 198 -5.33 16.46 8.75
C LEU A 198 -4.21 15.42 8.85
N ILE A 199 -3.21 15.72 9.65
CA ILE A 199 -2.16 14.77 10.03
C ILE A 199 -2.30 14.46 11.51
N VAL A 200 -2.39 13.19 11.86
CA VAL A 200 -2.49 12.71 13.25
C VAL A 200 -1.41 11.66 13.53
N PRO A 201 -0.97 11.48 14.78
CA PRO A 201 -0.09 10.38 15.17
C PRO A 201 -0.68 9.01 14.76
N ASN A 202 0.17 8.06 14.38
CA ASN A 202 -0.30 6.75 13.91
C ASN A 202 -0.76 5.80 15.03
N ASP A 203 -0.62 6.18 16.27
CA ASP A 203 -1.23 5.53 17.44
C ASP A 203 -2.66 6.01 17.71
N SER A 204 -3.18 6.95 16.90
CA SER A 204 -4.56 7.42 16.99
C SER A 204 -5.53 6.37 16.46
N ASN A 205 -6.72 6.29 17.09
CA ASN A 205 -7.87 5.60 16.54
C ASN A 205 -8.72 6.59 15.75
N LEU A 206 -8.95 6.29 14.47
CA LEU A 206 -9.79 7.09 13.58
C LEU A 206 -11.11 6.38 13.33
N GLU A 207 -12.22 7.10 13.46
CA GLU A 207 -13.55 6.56 13.19
C GLU A 207 -14.30 7.51 12.27
N ILE A 208 -14.95 6.95 11.27
CA ILE A 208 -15.94 7.63 10.44
C ILE A 208 -17.30 7.07 10.83
N THR A 209 -18.14 7.89 11.43
CA THR A 209 -19.48 7.52 11.92
C THR A 209 -20.57 8.41 11.31
N ASP A 210 -21.82 8.12 11.64
CA ASP A 210 -22.98 8.89 11.18
C ASP A 210 -22.99 9.07 9.66
N ILE A 211 -22.66 7.96 8.96
CA ILE A 211 -22.53 7.93 7.52
C ILE A 211 -23.92 8.06 6.89
N LEU A 212 -24.19 9.22 6.30
CA LEU A 212 -25.44 9.51 5.61
C LEU A 212 -25.15 9.75 4.12
N CYS A 213 -25.83 9.01 3.29
CA CYS A 213 -25.73 9.12 1.84
C CYS A 213 -27.03 8.64 1.18
N ARG A 214 -27.41 9.26 0.08
CA ARG A 214 -28.59 8.83 -0.71
C ARG A 214 -28.43 7.41 -1.26
N TYR A 215 -27.20 6.96 -1.51
CA TYR A 215 -26.86 5.65 -2.06
C TYR A 215 -25.96 4.88 -1.09
N LEU A 216 -25.74 3.61 -1.39
CA LEU A 216 -24.77 2.80 -0.63
C LEU A 216 -23.38 3.40 -0.76
N CYS A 217 -22.60 3.29 0.30
CA CYS A 217 -21.19 3.67 0.33
C CYS A 217 -20.30 2.44 0.37
N ASP A 218 -19.14 2.55 -0.26
CA ASP A 218 -18.11 1.53 -0.22
C ASP A 218 -16.83 2.09 0.39
N VAL A 219 -16.22 1.25 1.21
CA VAL A 219 -14.83 1.39 1.64
C VAL A 219 -13.96 0.71 0.59
N VAL A 220 -12.99 1.43 0.05
CA VAL A 220 -12.04 0.96 -0.97
C VAL A 220 -10.68 0.80 -0.31
N LEU A 221 -10.11 -0.40 -0.38
CA LEU A 221 -8.83 -0.77 0.22
C LEU A 221 -7.74 -0.75 -0.86
N ASP A 222 -6.70 0.06 -0.70
CA ASP A 222 -5.57 0.22 -1.64
C ASP A 222 -6.00 0.34 -3.10
N GLY A 223 -7.07 1.09 -3.37
CA GLY A 223 -7.63 1.29 -4.71
C GLY A 223 -8.22 0.04 -5.38
N GLY A 224 -8.29 -1.10 -4.68
CA GLY A 224 -8.71 -2.38 -5.26
C GLY A 224 -9.99 -2.94 -4.67
N LYS A 225 -9.91 -3.58 -3.55
CA LYS A 225 -11.02 -4.28 -2.93
C LYS A 225 -12.06 -3.29 -2.39
N ARG A 226 -13.33 -3.62 -2.55
CA ARG A 226 -14.46 -2.81 -2.08
C ARG A 226 -15.29 -3.58 -1.07
N VAL A 227 -15.63 -2.90 0.04
CA VAL A 227 -16.48 -3.43 1.11
C VAL A 227 -17.58 -2.43 1.38
N THR A 228 -18.85 -2.85 1.32
CA THR A 228 -19.98 -1.96 1.62
C THR A 228 -20.01 -1.60 3.09
N VAL A 229 -20.16 -0.32 3.40
CA VAL A 229 -20.31 0.21 4.75
C VAL A 229 -21.72 0.79 4.96
N ARG A 230 -22.26 0.62 6.17
CA ARG A 230 -23.59 1.13 6.56
C ARG A 230 -23.57 1.98 7.81
N LYS A 231 -22.66 1.71 8.75
CA LYS A 231 -22.66 2.34 10.07
C LYS A 231 -21.39 3.10 10.35
N LYS A 232 -20.23 2.41 10.24
CA LYS A 232 -18.94 3.02 10.58
C LYS A 232 -17.76 2.36 9.90
N LEU A 233 -16.73 3.16 9.70
CA LEU A 233 -15.40 2.76 9.32
C LEU A 233 -14.47 3.09 10.49
N GLU A 234 -13.63 2.14 10.91
CA GLU A 234 -12.62 2.32 11.97
C GLU A 234 -11.25 2.01 11.39
N CYS A 235 -10.28 2.87 11.69
CA CYS A 235 -8.90 2.72 11.26
C CYS A 235 -7.94 2.94 12.42
N SER A 236 -6.96 2.08 12.54
CA SER A 236 -5.87 2.17 13.52
C SER A 236 -4.59 1.60 12.94
N LYS A 237 -3.48 1.71 13.67
CA LYS A 237 -2.24 1.04 13.28
C LYS A 237 -2.40 -0.47 13.39
N HIS A 238 -1.99 -1.20 12.34
CA HIS A 238 -1.97 -2.66 12.37
C HIS A 238 -0.76 -3.17 13.18
N ASP A 239 -0.94 -4.28 13.91
CA ASP A 239 0.09 -4.83 14.80
C ASP A 239 1.35 -5.29 14.05
N TYR A 240 1.18 -5.77 12.81
CA TYR A 240 2.28 -6.30 12.01
C TYR A 240 2.62 -5.34 10.87
N PRO A 241 3.86 -4.78 10.83
CA PRO A 241 4.34 -3.96 9.72
C PRO A 241 4.56 -4.81 8.48
N THR A 242 4.58 -4.19 7.30
CA THR A 242 5.19 -4.78 6.11
C THR A 242 6.69 -4.55 6.16
N ARG A 243 7.48 -5.58 5.86
CA ARG A 243 8.94 -5.53 5.84
C ARG A 243 9.44 -5.55 4.41
N PHE A 244 10.03 -4.44 3.96
CA PHE A 244 10.59 -4.31 2.62
C PHE A 244 12.10 -4.48 2.62
N VAL A 245 12.61 -5.36 1.77
CA VAL A 245 14.04 -5.43 1.48
C VAL A 245 14.45 -4.22 0.66
N ARG A 246 15.57 -3.59 1.04
CA ARG A 246 16.17 -2.45 0.35
C ARG A 246 17.59 -2.82 -0.09
N VAL A 247 17.73 -3.24 -1.35
CA VAL A 247 19.05 -3.50 -1.96
C VAL A 247 19.71 -2.22 -2.46
N ILE A 248 18.94 -1.20 -2.82
CA ILE A 248 19.42 0.13 -3.19
C ILE A 248 19.12 1.06 -2.01
N LYS A 249 20.14 1.72 -1.49
CA LYS A 249 20.01 2.69 -0.39
C LYS A 249 19.40 3.99 -0.90
N ASP A 250 18.10 3.94 -1.26
CA ASP A 250 17.37 5.14 -1.64
C ASP A 250 16.71 5.75 -0.41
N SER A 251 16.92 7.04 -0.21
CA SER A 251 16.19 7.78 0.82
C SER A 251 14.72 7.94 0.40
N SER A 252 13.80 8.04 1.38
CA SER A 252 12.39 8.37 1.12
C SER A 252 12.23 9.65 0.27
N ALA A 253 13.20 10.59 0.38
CA ALA A 253 13.22 11.80 -0.42
C ALA A 253 13.44 11.52 -1.91
N LYS A 254 14.29 10.56 -2.29
CA LYS A 254 14.49 10.17 -3.69
C LYS A 254 13.25 9.51 -4.31
N ILE A 255 12.47 8.77 -3.52
CA ILE A 255 11.20 8.20 -3.97
C ILE A 255 10.20 9.30 -4.31
N ILE A 256 10.11 10.33 -3.46
CA ILE A 256 9.27 11.51 -3.72
C ILE A 256 9.78 12.27 -4.94
N GLU A 257 11.10 12.52 -5.04
CA GLU A 257 11.72 13.17 -6.20
C GLU A 257 11.38 12.44 -7.52
N LYS A 258 11.52 11.11 -7.54
CA LYS A 258 11.15 10.28 -8.71
C LYS A 258 9.69 10.50 -9.10
N LYS A 259 8.79 10.58 -8.13
CA LYS A 259 7.36 10.80 -8.39
C LYS A 259 7.05 12.19 -8.92
N VAL A 260 7.68 13.22 -8.38
CA VAL A 260 7.54 14.61 -8.87
C VAL A 260 8.03 14.71 -10.30
N LYS A 261 9.22 14.17 -10.61
CA LYS A 261 9.76 14.16 -11.99
C LYS A 261 8.84 13.44 -12.97
N LEU A 262 8.31 12.27 -12.60
CA LEU A 262 7.37 11.55 -13.45
C LEU A 262 6.10 12.36 -13.72
N ALA A 263 5.55 13.05 -12.72
CA ALA A 263 4.39 13.91 -12.90
C ALA A 263 4.69 15.10 -13.83
N GLU A 264 5.89 15.70 -13.73
CA GLU A 264 6.35 16.77 -14.62
C GLU A 264 6.53 16.26 -16.06
N GLU A 265 7.08 15.08 -16.26
CA GLU A 265 7.24 14.47 -17.60
C GLU A 265 5.88 14.23 -18.26
N LEU A 266 4.89 13.71 -17.51
CA LEU A 266 3.53 13.49 -18.02
C LEU A 266 2.80 14.80 -18.38
N LEU A 267 3.12 15.92 -17.74
CA LEU A 267 2.55 17.23 -18.07
C LEU A 267 3.20 17.87 -19.31
N ASN A 268 4.37 17.41 -19.71
CA ASN A 268 5.12 17.93 -20.87
C ASN A 268 4.92 17.08 -22.15
N MET A 269 4.11 16.04 -22.09
CA MET A 269 3.68 15.21 -23.23
C MET A 269 2.34 15.69 -23.78
#